data_5bf38a5e30da907176d2973aafb104ab
#
_entry.id   5bf38a5e30da907176d2973aafb104ab
#
_cell.length_a   1.000
_cell.length_b   1.000
_cell.length_c   1.000
_cell.angle_alpha   90.00
_cell.angle_beta   90.00
_cell.angle_gamma   90.00
#
_symmetry.space_group_name_H-M   'P 1'
#
loop_
_entity.id
_entity.type
_entity.pdbx_description
1 polymer ?
#
loop_
_entity_poly.entity_id
_entity_poly.type
_entity_poly.pdbx_seq_one_letter_code
_entity_poly.pdbx_strand_id
1 'polypeptide(L)'
;MLRKVFFIISRNNLNRHEVLKSTEEACTYIRECGYDSSYESIEAVTVSEFVPQKGSILIVTDRADFAKLLRDANIPVVGISGTFNKDQDFEGLKYVFADIDDVEMDSYVKAYQRYVGEPWEVLETKRLRVRETTLKDVDDFYDLYKDPEMTRYMEGLFENPEDEKRYQKDYIEKVYGLMGFGIWTVIRKDDEKVIGRAGFSVRNGFDDIELGFLIGKDYQRQGYAYEVCSAILEYGKNMLLFDKVQALVKAENHVSIHLCEKLGFETEDTVDVEENIYGKEYKIDKNVSVSQAHFGKYVRMVKFLW
;
A
#
# COMPACT_ATOMS: atom_id res chain seq x y z
N MET A 1 10.34 12.20 -7.96
CA MET A 1 11.11 10.94 -8.10
C MET A 1 12.38 11.02 -7.29
N LEU A 2 12.67 9.98 -6.49
CA LEU A 2 13.90 9.85 -5.69
C LEU A 2 15.12 9.90 -6.60
N ARG A 3 16.13 10.68 -6.20
CA ARG A 3 17.43 10.76 -6.89
C ARG A 3 18.59 10.45 -5.95
N LYS A 4 18.44 10.78 -4.67
CA LYS A 4 19.50 10.65 -3.68
C LYS A 4 18.98 10.09 -2.37
N VAL A 5 19.69 9.12 -1.81
CA VAL A 5 19.58 8.71 -0.40
C VAL A 5 20.79 9.25 0.34
N PHE A 6 20.56 10.04 1.38
CA PHE A 6 21.63 10.71 2.11
C PHE A 6 21.62 10.32 3.58
N PHE A 7 22.70 9.67 4.02
CA PHE A 7 22.87 9.27 5.40
C PHE A 7 23.43 10.43 6.23
N ILE A 8 22.74 10.81 7.29
CA ILE A 8 23.16 11.83 8.23
C ILE A 8 23.25 11.17 9.60
N ILE A 9 24.45 10.82 9.97
CA ILE A 9 24.75 9.99 11.14
C ILE A 9 25.51 10.82 12.17
N SER A 10 25.24 10.62 13.46
CA SER A 10 25.97 11.30 14.53
C SER A 10 27.47 10.96 14.49
N ARG A 11 28.34 11.96 14.75
CA ARG A 11 29.78 11.79 14.73
C ARG A 11 30.24 10.66 15.67
N ASN A 12 29.59 10.53 16.82
CA ASN A 12 29.90 9.48 17.77
C ASN A 12 29.69 8.08 17.18
N ASN A 13 28.64 7.90 16.37
CA ASN A 13 28.37 6.64 15.71
C ASN A 13 29.23 6.42 14.46
N LEU A 14 29.51 7.47 13.67
CA LEU A 14 30.48 7.39 12.55
C LEU A 14 31.90 7.05 13.02
N ASN A 15 32.28 7.38 14.24
CA ASN A 15 33.56 6.98 14.82
C ASN A 15 33.61 5.48 15.20
N ARG A 16 32.51 4.75 15.17
CA ARG A 16 32.46 3.29 15.34
C ARG A 16 32.72 2.64 13.99
N HIS A 17 33.77 1.82 13.94
CA HIS A 17 34.19 1.19 12.69
C HIS A 17 33.05 0.39 12.00
N GLU A 18 32.23 -0.32 12.78
CA GLU A 18 31.10 -1.10 12.26
C GLU A 18 30.06 -0.20 11.59
N VAL A 19 29.62 0.88 12.26
CA VAL A 19 28.61 1.80 11.73
C VAL A 19 29.12 2.52 10.49
N LEU A 20 30.38 2.99 10.49
CA LEU A 20 31.00 3.61 9.34
C LEU A 20 31.04 2.66 8.13
N LYS A 21 31.50 1.42 8.37
CA LYS A 21 31.58 0.40 7.33
C LYS A 21 30.20 0.10 6.72
N SER A 22 29.17 -0.17 7.55
CA SER A 22 27.81 -0.42 7.09
C SER A 22 27.25 0.77 6.30
N THR A 23 27.53 2.00 6.75
CA THR A 23 27.11 3.22 6.02
C THR A 23 27.77 3.33 4.65
N GLU A 24 29.07 3.04 4.55
CA GLU A 24 29.80 3.05 3.27
C GLU A 24 29.33 1.96 2.32
N GLU A 25 29.08 0.75 2.82
CA GLU A 25 28.55 -0.38 2.07
C GLU A 25 27.13 -0.07 1.56
N ALA A 26 26.22 0.46 2.39
CA ALA A 26 24.90 0.91 1.99
C ALA A 26 24.97 2.00 0.90
N CYS A 27 25.82 3.02 1.06
CA CYS A 27 26.00 4.04 0.03
C CYS A 27 26.52 3.46 -1.30
N THR A 28 27.38 2.45 -1.24
CA THR A 28 27.92 1.80 -2.42
C THR A 28 26.84 1.00 -3.13
N TYR A 29 26.08 0.19 -2.41
CA TYR A 29 24.93 -0.57 -2.93
C TYR A 29 23.89 0.34 -3.61
N ILE A 30 23.52 1.46 -2.96
CA ILE A 30 22.56 2.42 -3.52
C ILE A 30 23.07 3.02 -4.83
N ARG A 31 24.37 3.32 -4.92
CA ARG A 31 24.98 3.82 -6.17
C ARG A 31 24.99 2.76 -7.27
N GLU A 32 25.24 1.49 -6.94
CA GLU A 32 25.15 0.36 -7.87
C GLU A 32 23.74 0.15 -8.39
N CYS A 33 22.71 0.47 -7.58
CA CYS A 33 21.31 0.51 -8.00
C CYS A 33 20.93 1.73 -8.88
N GLY A 34 21.88 2.63 -9.18
CA GLY A 34 21.68 3.77 -10.09
C GLY A 34 21.16 5.05 -9.42
N TYR A 35 21.22 5.14 -8.08
CA TYR A 35 20.87 6.34 -7.33
C TYR A 35 22.12 7.03 -6.77
N ASP A 36 22.04 8.35 -6.52
CA ASP A 36 23.11 9.03 -5.78
C ASP A 36 23.03 8.66 -4.28
N SER A 37 24.18 8.48 -3.66
CA SER A 37 24.26 8.26 -2.21
C SER A 37 25.59 8.74 -1.65
N SER A 38 25.49 9.35 -0.47
CA SER A 38 26.62 9.80 0.33
C SER A 38 26.22 9.88 1.80
N TYR A 39 27.19 10.06 2.67
CA TYR A 39 26.93 10.27 4.10
C TYR A 39 27.68 11.50 4.62
N GLU A 40 27.20 12.04 5.72
CA GLU A 40 27.82 13.16 6.44
C GLU A 40 27.50 13.08 7.94
N SER A 41 28.33 13.74 8.74
CA SER A 41 28.08 13.93 10.16
C SER A 41 26.97 14.95 10.39
N ILE A 42 26.07 14.66 11.33
CA ILE A 42 24.96 15.56 11.68
C ILE A 42 25.45 16.97 12.09
N GLU A 43 26.62 17.06 12.69
CA GLU A 43 27.21 18.32 13.13
C GLU A 43 27.73 19.18 11.96
N ALA A 44 27.83 18.62 10.76
CA ALA A 44 28.32 19.32 9.56
C ALA A 44 27.19 19.86 8.67
N VAL A 45 25.92 19.57 8.99
CA VAL A 45 24.77 19.90 8.12
C VAL A 45 23.68 20.66 8.88
N THR A 46 22.86 21.38 8.13
CA THR A 46 21.67 22.07 8.65
C THR A 46 20.42 21.67 7.87
N VAL A 47 19.26 21.65 8.53
CA VAL A 47 17.98 21.28 7.89
C VAL A 47 17.66 22.16 6.67
N SER A 48 18.04 23.44 6.71
CA SER A 48 17.78 24.39 5.62
C SER A 48 18.43 24.01 4.29
N GLU A 49 19.55 23.28 4.31
CA GLU A 49 20.25 22.81 3.12
C GLU A 49 19.43 21.82 2.30
N PHE A 50 18.51 21.09 2.95
CA PHE A 50 17.71 20.04 2.32
C PHE A 50 16.35 20.53 1.80
N VAL A 51 15.87 21.70 2.24
CA VAL A 51 14.58 22.27 1.81
C VAL A 51 14.46 22.36 0.28
N PRO A 52 15.47 22.83 -0.49
CA PRO A 52 15.39 22.87 -1.95
C PRO A 52 15.35 21.48 -2.61
N GLN A 53 15.79 20.44 -1.91
CA GLN A 53 15.98 19.09 -2.43
C GLN A 53 14.85 18.12 -2.02
N LYS A 54 13.89 18.54 -1.19
CA LYS A 54 12.86 17.69 -0.59
C LYS A 54 12.04 16.85 -1.58
N GLY A 55 11.96 17.29 -2.84
CA GLY A 55 11.27 16.57 -3.92
C GLY A 55 12.14 15.51 -4.63
N SER A 56 13.35 15.22 -4.15
CA SER A 56 14.27 14.27 -4.81
C SER A 56 15.25 13.57 -3.86
N ILE A 57 15.18 13.84 -2.56
CA ILE A 57 16.07 13.28 -1.54
C ILE A 57 15.29 12.52 -0.48
N LEU A 58 15.87 11.43 0.00
CA LEU A 58 15.48 10.74 1.24
C LEU A 58 16.65 10.84 2.21
N ILE A 59 16.40 11.35 3.40
CA ILE A 59 17.38 11.38 4.49
C ILE A 59 17.22 10.17 5.38
N VAL A 60 18.34 9.56 5.74
CA VAL A 60 18.40 8.42 6.67
C VAL A 60 19.24 8.86 7.87
N THR A 61 18.70 8.80 9.09
CA THR A 61 19.42 9.33 10.28
C THR A 61 19.25 8.43 11.50
N ASP A 62 20.30 8.42 12.34
CA ASP A 62 20.36 7.72 13.60
C ASP A 62 19.90 8.58 14.80
N ARG A 63 19.45 9.84 14.54
CA ARG A 63 19.07 10.80 15.58
C ARG A 63 17.60 11.21 15.48
N ALA A 64 16.85 10.85 16.51
CA ALA A 64 15.41 11.13 16.59
C ALA A 64 15.08 12.64 16.63
N ASP A 65 15.87 13.45 17.34
CA ASP A 65 15.71 14.90 17.40
C ASP A 65 15.89 15.55 16.02
N PHE A 66 16.89 15.13 15.27
CA PHE A 66 17.14 15.63 13.92
C PHE A 66 16.07 15.14 12.93
N ALA A 67 15.67 13.88 13.03
CA ALA A 67 14.58 13.32 12.24
C ALA A 67 13.26 14.10 12.42
N LYS A 68 12.98 14.54 13.66
CA LYS A 68 11.82 15.39 13.96
C LYS A 68 11.91 16.75 13.26
N LEU A 69 13.07 17.41 13.28
CA LEU A 69 13.28 18.67 12.58
C LEU A 69 13.07 18.54 11.06
N LEU A 70 13.57 17.45 10.46
CA LEU A 70 13.39 17.16 9.03
C LEU A 70 11.91 16.90 8.70
N ARG A 71 11.22 16.10 9.50
CA ARG A 71 9.79 15.83 9.37
C ARG A 71 8.97 17.13 9.43
N ASP A 72 9.23 17.97 10.43
CA ASP A 72 8.52 19.24 10.63
C ASP A 72 8.78 20.23 9.47
N ALA A 73 9.92 20.11 8.77
CA ALA A 73 10.24 20.82 7.53
C ALA A 73 9.65 20.14 6.26
N ASN A 74 8.89 19.04 6.40
CA ASN A 74 8.37 18.21 5.30
C ASN A 74 9.48 17.68 4.36
N ILE A 75 10.61 17.29 4.92
CA ILE A 75 11.70 16.61 4.20
C ILE A 75 11.55 15.11 4.42
N PRO A 76 11.55 14.28 3.35
CA PRO A 76 11.51 12.83 3.47
C PRO A 76 12.63 12.29 4.36
N VAL A 77 12.29 11.60 5.43
CA VAL A 77 13.23 11.09 6.42
C VAL A 77 12.85 9.72 6.94
N VAL A 78 13.85 8.86 7.11
CA VAL A 78 13.76 7.54 7.75
C VAL A 78 14.69 7.53 8.95
N GLY A 79 14.22 7.01 10.09
CA GLY A 79 15.07 6.71 11.23
C GLY A 79 15.80 5.38 11.06
N ILE A 80 16.94 5.24 11.71
CA ILE A 80 17.61 3.94 11.90
C ILE A 80 17.62 3.65 13.40
N SER A 81 17.10 2.49 13.79
CA SER A 81 17.06 2.01 15.19
C SER A 81 17.95 0.77 15.34
N GLY A 82 19.25 0.97 15.34
CA GLY A 82 20.24 -0.11 15.49
C GLY A 82 20.69 -0.36 16.93
N THR A 83 21.59 -1.32 17.10
CA THR A 83 22.20 -1.62 18.39
C THR A 83 23.05 -0.48 18.94
N PHE A 84 23.42 0.44 18.09
CA PHE A 84 24.31 1.57 18.39
C PHE A 84 23.59 2.84 18.88
N ASN A 85 22.24 2.90 18.81
CA ASN A 85 21.44 4.05 19.21
C ASN A 85 20.10 3.66 19.86
N LYS A 86 20.10 2.62 20.71
CA LYS A 86 18.90 2.11 21.40
C LYS A 86 18.17 3.12 22.30
N ASP A 87 18.82 4.20 22.63
CA ASP A 87 18.28 5.33 23.39
C ASP A 87 17.43 6.30 22.56
N GLN A 88 17.42 6.14 21.23
CA GLN A 88 16.68 7.00 20.35
C GLN A 88 15.24 6.54 20.18
N ASP A 89 14.31 7.47 20.33
CA ASP A 89 12.88 7.25 20.11
C ASP A 89 12.43 7.99 18.86
N PHE A 90 12.12 7.23 17.83
CA PHE A 90 11.64 7.72 16.54
C PHE A 90 10.11 7.84 16.46
N GLU A 91 9.42 7.99 17.58
CA GLU A 91 7.98 8.15 17.60
C GLU A 91 7.53 9.26 16.63
N GLY A 92 6.48 8.97 15.86
CA GLY A 92 5.90 9.88 14.87
C GLY A 92 6.62 9.94 13.52
N LEU A 93 7.69 9.17 13.28
CA LEU A 93 8.18 8.91 11.93
C LEU A 93 7.31 7.85 11.23
N LYS A 94 7.16 8.00 9.90
CA LYS A 94 6.44 7.02 9.08
C LYS A 94 7.20 5.69 8.96
N TYR A 95 8.53 5.77 8.89
CA TYR A 95 9.41 4.61 8.70
C TYR A 95 10.66 4.71 9.58
N VAL A 96 11.00 3.58 10.17
CA VAL A 96 12.23 3.36 10.92
C VAL A 96 12.81 2.01 10.47
N PHE A 97 14.02 2.00 9.95
CA PHE A 97 14.74 0.76 9.63
C PHE A 97 15.42 0.21 10.89
N ALA A 98 15.43 -1.11 11.01
CA ALA A 98 16.00 -1.79 12.16
C ALA A 98 17.54 -1.80 12.14
N ASP A 99 18.14 -1.61 10.97
CA ASP A 99 19.59 -1.54 10.79
C ASP A 99 19.95 -0.71 9.55
N ILE A 100 21.27 -0.48 9.33
CA ILE A 100 21.81 0.10 8.10
C ILE A 100 22.00 -0.99 7.04
N ASP A 101 22.38 -2.18 7.50
CA ASP A 101 22.67 -3.33 6.66
C ASP A 101 21.38 -3.96 6.13
N ASP A 102 21.48 -4.65 5.00
CA ASP A 102 20.43 -5.46 4.40
C ASP A 102 19.12 -4.72 4.04
N VAL A 103 19.18 -3.38 3.86
CA VAL A 103 18.05 -2.61 3.39
C VAL A 103 18.03 -2.57 1.87
N GLU A 104 17.06 -3.23 1.28
CA GLU A 104 16.87 -3.26 -0.17
C GLU A 104 16.49 -1.88 -0.73
N MET A 105 16.96 -1.55 -1.94
CA MET A 105 16.69 -0.26 -2.59
C MET A 105 15.18 0.05 -2.70
N ASP A 106 14.35 -0.96 -2.90
CA ASP A 106 12.89 -0.83 -2.93
C ASP A 106 12.34 -0.23 -1.63
N SER A 107 12.91 -0.54 -0.47
CA SER A 107 12.50 0.02 0.82
C SER A 107 12.76 1.53 0.92
N TYR A 108 13.90 2.00 0.40
CA TYR A 108 14.19 3.44 0.33
C TYR A 108 13.24 4.16 -0.64
N VAL A 109 13.00 3.57 -1.81
CA VAL A 109 12.07 4.12 -2.83
C VAL A 109 10.67 4.22 -2.25
N LYS A 110 10.15 3.16 -1.66
CA LYS A 110 8.81 3.11 -1.06
C LYS A 110 8.65 4.10 0.10
N ALA A 111 9.65 4.19 0.98
CA ALA A 111 9.64 5.18 2.05
C ALA A 111 9.57 6.60 1.49
N TYR A 112 10.40 6.95 0.50
CA TYR A 112 10.35 8.24 -0.16
C TYR A 112 8.99 8.51 -0.83
N GLN A 113 8.47 7.57 -1.61
CA GLN A 113 7.18 7.69 -2.30
C GLN A 113 6.04 8.00 -1.31
N ARG A 114 6.04 7.35 -0.15
CA ARG A 114 5.05 7.60 0.90
C ARG A 114 5.11 9.02 1.47
N TYR A 115 6.31 9.62 1.53
CA TYR A 115 6.48 11.02 1.95
C TYR A 115 5.97 12.01 0.90
N VAL A 116 6.21 11.76 -0.38
CA VAL A 116 5.83 12.67 -1.47
C VAL A 116 4.45 12.37 -2.06
N GLY A 117 3.74 11.35 -1.56
CA GLY A 117 2.41 10.96 -2.03
C GLY A 117 2.41 10.29 -3.40
N GLU A 118 3.53 9.69 -3.81
CA GLU A 118 3.60 8.83 -4.99
C GLU A 118 3.05 7.43 -4.66
N PRO A 119 2.19 6.84 -5.53
CA PRO A 119 1.66 5.50 -5.31
C PRO A 119 2.75 4.44 -5.48
N TRP A 120 2.69 3.37 -4.68
CA TRP A 120 3.57 2.23 -4.89
C TRP A 120 3.11 1.39 -6.08
N GLU A 121 4.06 1.02 -6.94
CA GLU A 121 3.88 -0.08 -7.87
C GLU A 121 3.95 -1.39 -7.07
N VAL A 122 2.88 -2.19 -7.14
CA VAL A 122 2.76 -3.40 -6.33
C VAL A 122 3.28 -4.61 -7.08
N LEU A 123 2.78 -4.82 -8.29
CA LEU A 123 3.20 -5.92 -9.16
C LEU A 123 2.87 -5.64 -10.62
N GLU A 124 3.53 -6.38 -11.50
CA GLU A 124 3.23 -6.43 -12.92
C GLU A 124 2.98 -7.86 -13.38
N THR A 125 2.10 -8.01 -14.36
CA THR A 125 1.87 -9.26 -15.08
C THR A 125 2.22 -9.08 -16.57
N LYS A 126 1.91 -10.06 -17.37
CA LYS A 126 2.11 -9.96 -18.82
C LYS A 126 1.36 -8.76 -19.42
N ARG A 127 0.09 -8.55 -19.02
CA ARG A 127 -0.81 -7.56 -19.62
C ARG A 127 -1.20 -6.42 -18.67
N LEU A 128 -0.93 -6.56 -17.38
CA LEU A 128 -1.43 -5.66 -16.34
C LEU A 128 -0.31 -5.07 -15.49
N ARG A 129 -0.53 -3.87 -15.01
CA ARG A 129 0.20 -3.23 -13.93
C ARG A 129 -0.76 -2.96 -12.78
N VAL A 130 -0.34 -3.26 -11.55
CA VAL A 130 -1.12 -3.07 -10.33
C VAL A 130 -0.36 -2.11 -9.43
N ARG A 131 -1.01 -1.03 -9.05
CA ARG A 131 -0.44 -0.02 -8.16
C ARG A 131 -1.47 0.47 -7.13
N GLU A 132 -0.99 1.15 -6.12
CA GLU A 132 -1.87 1.86 -5.19
C GLU A 132 -2.77 2.85 -5.93
N THR A 133 -3.99 2.99 -5.43
CA THR A 133 -4.96 3.96 -5.95
C THR A 133 -4.50 5.39 -5.69
N THR A 134 -4.76 6.26 -6.62
CA THR A 134 -4.58 7.71 -6.49
C THR A 134 -5.93 8.44 -6.61
N LEU A 135 -5.98 9.70 -6.15
CA LEU A 135 -7.21 10.49 -6.31
C LEU A 135 -7.57 10.77 -7.78
N LYS A 136 -6.63 10.62 -8.71
CA LYS A 136 -6.88 10.76 -10.15
C LYS A 136 -7.66 9.60 -10.72
N ASP A 137 -7.60 8.43 -10.09
CA ASP A 137 -8.30 7.22 -10.55
C ASP A 137 -9.81 7.26 -10.24
N VAL A 138 -10.25 8.20 -9.42
CA VAL A 138 -11.66 8.30 -9.01
C VAL A 138 -12.60 8.48 -10.20
N ASP A 139 -12.23 9.30 -11.16
CA ASP A 139 -13.04 9.53 -12.36
C ASP A 139 -13.13 8.25 -13.21
N ASP A 140 -12.01 7.51 -13.36
CA ASP A 140 -12.00 6.20 -14.04
C ASP A 140 -12.87 5.18 -13.29
N PHE A 141 -12.91 5.24 -11.95
CA PHE A 141 -13.78 4.35 -11.17
C PHE A 141 -15.26 4.63 -11.45
N TYR A 142 -15.68 5.89 -11.55
CA TYR A 142 -17.07 6.20 -11.94
C TYR A 142 -17.41 5.64 -13.32
N ASP A 143 -16.49 5.69 -14.27
CA ASP A 143 -16.68 5.09 -15.58
C ASP A 143 -16.80 3.56 -15.51
N LEU A 144 -15.97 2.89 -14.71
CA LEU A 144 -16.05 1.44 -14.48
C LEU A 144 -17.37 1.01 -13.82
N TYR A 145 -17.87 1.79 -12.87
CA TYR A 145 -19.09 1.49 -12.11
C TYR A 145 -20.39 1.99 -12.76
N LYS A 146 -20.30 2.64 -13.92
CA LYS A 146 -21.44 3.23 -14.63
C LYS A 146 -22.52 2.22 -15.04
N ASP A 147 -22.10 1.00 -15.38
CA ASP A 147 -23.05 -0.08 -15.71
C ASP A 147 -23.67 -0.65 -14.43
N PRO A 148 -25.00 -0.66 -14.28
CA PRO A 148 -25.66 -1.18 -13.07
C PRO A 148 -25.33 -2.64 -12.73
N GLU A 149 -24.94 -3.46 -13.70
CA GLU A 149 -24.50 -4.83 -13.47
C GLU A 149 -23.21 -4.91 -12.61
N MET A 150 -22.39 -3.86 -12.62
CA MET A 150 -21.16 -3.82 -11.84
C MET A 150 -21.41 -3.73 -10.33
N THR A 151 -22.51 -3.11 -9.92
CA THR A 151 -22.89 -2.93 -8.51
C THR A 151 -23.95 -3.94 -8.03
N ARG A 152 -24.34 -4.89 -8.89
CA ARG A 152 -25.36 -5.88 -8.57
C ARG A 152 -25.02 -6.75 -7.35
N TYR A 153 -23.76 -7.05 -7.15
CA TYR A 153 -23.28 -7.98 -6.12
C TYR A 153 -22.26 -7.34 -5.15
N MET A 154 -22.07 -6.04 -5.22
CA MET A 154 -21.13 -5.32 -4.38
C MET A 154 -21.61 -3.88 -4.17
N GLU A 155 -21.06 -3.22 -3.17
CA GLU A 155 -21.32 -1.79 -2.97
C GLU A 155 -20.74 -0.96 -4.12
N GLY A 156 -21.50 0.08 -4.49
CA GLY A 156 -21.05 1.09 -5.46
C GLY A 156 -20.13 2.12 -4.82
N LEU A 157 -19.83 3.14 -5.61
CA LEU A 157 -19.14 4.35 -5.14
C LEU A 157 -20.15 5.29 -4.45
N PHE A 158 -19.65 6.26 -3.68
CA PHE A 158 -20.50 7.32 -3.15
C PHE A 158 -21.17 8.09 -4.30
N GLU A 159 -22.42 8.52 -4.11
CA GLU A 159 -23.15 9.28 -5.15
C GLU A 159 -22.45 10.62 -5.45
N ASN A 160 -21.86 11.25 -4.42
CA ASN A 160 -21.09 12.49 -4.57
C ASN A 160 -19.61 12.18 -4.81
N PRO A 161 -19.02 12.58 -5.96
CA PRO A 161 -17.60 12.36 -6.24
C PRO A 161 -16.64 12.96 -5.22
N GLU A 162 -17.02 14.06 -4.56
CA GLU A 162 -16.17 14.64 -3.51
C GLU A 162 -16.17 13.78 -2.23
N ASP A 163 -17.23 13.03 -1.95
CA ASP A 163 -17.27 12.05 -0.87
C ASP A 163 -16.38 10.85 -1.20
N GLU A 164 -16.42 10.38 -2.44
CA GLU A 164 -15.54 9.32 -2.91
C GLU A 164 -14.06 9.74 -2.81
N LYS A 165 -13.72 10.95 -3.27
CA LYS A 165 -12.35 11.48 -3.15
C LYS A 165 -11.89 11.57 -1.70
N ARG A 166 -12.76 12.00 -0.78
CA ARG A 166 -12.45 12.03 0.66
C ARG A 166 -12.21 10.64 1.21
N TYR A 167 -13.08 9.69 0.86
CA TYR A 167 -12.91 8.29 1.23
C TYR A 167 -11.59 7.71 0.69
N GLN A 168 -11.30 7.90 -0.60
CA GLN A 168 -10.06 7.41 -1.21
C GLN A 168 -8.81 8.06 -0.60
N LYS A 169 -8.88 9.36 -0.24
CA LYS A 169 -7.79 10.02 0.46
C LYS A 169 -7.52 9.36 1.81
N ASP A 170 -8.56 9.14 2.61
CA ASP A 170 -8.45 8.46 3.90
C ASP A 170 -7.96 7.02 3.74
N TYR A 171 -8.40 6.32 2.70
CA TYR A 171 -7.97 4.97 2.38
C TYR A 171 -6.47 4.93 2.06
N ILE A 172 -5.98 5.82 1.21
CA ILE A 172 -4.56 5.94 0.84
C ILE A 172 -3.71 6.24 2.08
N GLU A 173 -4.12 7.20 2.90
CA GLU A 173 -3.35 7.63 4.06
C GLU A 173 -3.36 6.59 5.20
N LYS A 174 -4.51 5.96 5.45
CA LYS A 174 -4.72 5.10 6.62
C LYS A 174 -4.52 3.62 6.30
N VAL A 175 -5.11 3.12 5.20
CA VAL A 175 -5.05 1.69 4.88
C VAL A 175 -3.70 1.33 4.29
N TYR A 176 -3.28 1.92 3.18
CA TYR A 176 -1.97 1.63 2.62
C TYR A 176 -0.82 2.01 3.58
N GLY A 177 -0.97 3.13 4.29
CA GLY A 177 0.04 3.60 5.24
C GLY A 177 0.24 2.69 6.45
N LEU A 178 -0.83 2.04 6.93
CA LEU A 178 -0.81 1.19 8.13
C LEU A 178 -0.62 -0.29 7.80
N MET A 179 -1.34 -0.79 6.78
CA MET A 179 -1.39 -2.21 6.48
C MET A 179 -0.31 -2.66 5.47
N GLY A 180 0.22 -1.73 4.65
CA GLY A 180 1.11 -2.06 3.55
C GLY A 180 0.44 -2.78 2.36
N PHE A 181 -0.86 -3.02 2.43
CA PHE A 181 -1.69 -3.60 1.37
C PHE A 181 -3.08 -2.98 1.35
N GLY A 182 -3.86 -3.28 0.31
CA GLY A 182 -5.23 -2.80 0.16
C GLY A 182 -5.83 -3.23 -1.17
N ILE A 183 -6.94 -2.61 -1.57
CA ILE A 183 -7.51 -2.77 -2.91
C ILE A 183 -6.82 -1.78 -3.85
N TRP A 184 -6.11 -2.29 -4.82
CA TRP A 184 -5.26 -1.55 -5.75
C TRP A 184 -5.97 -1.27 -7.08
N THR A 185 -5.46 -0.30 -7.82
CA THR A 185 -5.87 0.01 -9.19
C THR A 185 -5.19 -0.93 -10.17
N VAL A 186 -5.99 -1.55 -11.05
CA VAL A 186 -5.54 -2.44 -12.12
C VAL A 186 -5.52 -1.69 -13.44
N ILE A 187 -4.35 -1.60 -14.06
CA ILE A 187 -4.10 -0.86 -15.30
C ILE A 187 -3.72 -1.85 -16.41
N ARG A 188 -4.31 -1.70 -17.58
CA ARG A 188 -3.94 -2.44 -18.77
C ARG A 188 -2.73 -1.77 -19.44
N LYS A 189 -1.64 -2.52 -19.65
CA LYS A 189 -0.37 -2.00 -20.18
C LYS A 189 -0.45 -1.49 -21.63
N ASP A 190 -1.34 -2.04 -22.44
CA ASP A 190 -1.43 -1.70 -23.87
C ASP A 190 -1.84 -0.25 -24.12
N ASP A 191 -2.69 0.30 -23.27
CA ASP A 191 -3.28 1.63 -23.44
C ASP A 191 -3.33 2.46 -22.16
N GLU A 192 -2.67 1.99 -21.09
CA GLU A 192 -2.57 2.63 -19.78
C GLU A 192 -3.93 2.93 -19.12
N LYS A 193 -4.99 2.22 -19.52
CA LYS A 193 -6.33 2.42 -18.95
C LYS A 193 -6.51 1.69 -17.65
N VAL A 194 -7.19 2.34 -16.72
CA VAL A 194 -7.75 1.70 -15.52
C VAL A 194 -8.86 0.76 -15.96
N ILE A 195 -8.71 -0.53 -15.71
CA ILE A 195 -9.67 -1.55 -16.12
C ILE A 195 -10.35 -2.27 -14.96
N GLY A 196 -9.92 -1.98 -13.73
CA GLY A 196 -10.48 -2.63 -12.56
C GLY A 196 -9.78 -2.27 -11.27
N ARG A 197 -10.17 -2.97 -10.22
CA ARG A 197 -9.59 -2.91 -8.88
C ARG A 197 -9.44 -4.32 -8.35
N ALA A 198 -8.34 -4.62 -7.69
CA ALA A 198 -8.12 -5.92 -7.05
C ALA A 198 -7.08 -5.80 -5.94
N GLY A 199 -7.18 -6.65 -4.92
CA GLY A 199 -6.24 -6.62 -3.80
C GLY A 199 -6.77 -7.33 -2.58
N PHE A 200 -6.21 -6.97 -1.44
CA PHE A 200 -6.56 -7.55 -0.16
C PHE A 200 -7.24 -6.52 0.75
N SER A 201 -8.14 -6.98 1.59
CA SER A 201 -8.81 -6.17 2.60
C SER A 201 -9.02 -6.94 3.89
N VAL A 202 -9.20 -6.21 4.98
CA VAL A 202 -9.68 -6.74 6.26
C VAL A 202 -11.18 -6.52 6.32
N ARG A 203 -11.94 -7.56 6.59
CA ARG A 203 -13.39 -7.47 6.76
C ARG A 203 -13.76 -7.59 8.23
N ASN A 204 -14.55 -6.65 8.75
CA ASN A 204 -15.03 -6.71 10.13
C ASN A 204 -15.81 -8.01 10.40
N GLY A 205 -15.46 -8.66 11.51
CA GLY A 205 -16.09 -9.94 11.90
C GLY A 205 -15.43 -11.18 11.30
N PHE A 206 -14.32 -11.02 10.57
CA PHE A 206 -13.54 -12.12 10.00
C PHE A 206 -12.06 -11.94 10.32
N ASP A 207 -11.38 -13.02 10.65
CA ASP A 207 -9.95 -13.04 10.96
C ASP A 207 -9.08 -13.17 9.69
N ASP A 208 -9.60 -13.81 8.64
CA ASP A 208 -8.88 -14.05 7.40
C ASP A 208 -8.86 -12.78 6.50
N ILE A 209 -7.76 -12.57 5.82
CA ILE A 209 -7.62 -11.52 4.81
C ILE A 209 -8.49 -11.84 3.59
N GLU A 210 -9.30 -10.88 3.14
CA GLU A 210 -10.22 -11.04 2.01
C GLU A 210 -9.56 -10.63 0.70
N LEU A 211 -9.59 -11.52 -0.32
CA LEU A 211 -9.31 -11.17 -1.71
C LEU A 211 -10.54 -10.51 -2.33
N GLY A 212 -10.43 -9.24 -2.71
CA GLY A 212 -11.45 -8.50 -3.45
C GLY A 212 -11.01 -8.20 -4.88
N PHE A 213 -11.93 -8.24 -5.85
CA PHE A 213 -11.65 -7.90 -7.24
C PHE A 213 -12.88 -7.41 -8.00
N LEU A 214 -12.63 -6.52 -8.95
CA LEU A 214 -13.59 -6.04 -9.92
C LEU A 214 -12.87 -5.74 -11.23
N ILE A 215 -13.42 -6.21 -12.35
CA ILE A 215 -12.97 -5.84 -13.72
C ILE A 215 -14.16 -5.22 -14.45
N GLY A 216 -13.95 -4.04 -15.02
CA GLY A 216 -14.95 -3.30 -15.77
C GLY A 216 -15.56 -4.15 -16.90
N LYS A 217 -16.86 -3.93 -17.17
CA LYS A 217 -17.67 -4.78 -18.06
C LYS A 217 -17.03 -4.99 -19.43
N ASP A 218 -16.47 -3.94 -20.02
CA ASP A 218 -15.85 -3.98 -21.35
C ASP A 218 -14.57 -4.82 -21.39
N TYR A 219 -13.99 -5.12 -20.22
CA TYR A 219 -12.75 -5.89 -20.08
C TYR A 219 -12.97 -7.31 -19.55
N GLN A 220 -14.24 -7.67 -19.23
CA GLN A 220 -14.58 -9.00 -18.72
C GLN A 220 -14.43 -10.08 -19.81
N ARG A 221 -14.39 -11.36 -19.38
CA ARG A 221 -14.26 -12.55 -20.24
C ARG A 221 -13.01 -12.59 -21.12
N GLN A 222 -12.01 -11.75 -20.84
CA GLN A 222 -10.69 -11.71 -21.51
C GLN A 222 -9.57 -12.31 -20.64
N GLY A 223 -9.92 -12.88 -19.49
CA GLY A 223 -8.97 -13.53 -18.57
C GLY A 223 -8.26 -12.57 -17.61
N TYR A 224 -8.53 -11.26 -17.64
CA TYR A 224 -7.85 -10.28 -16.78
C TYR A 224 -8.07 -10.53 -15.29
N ALA A 225 -9.29 -10.87 -14.87
CA ALA A 225 -9.58 -11.17 -13.47
C ALA A 225 -8.73 -12.35 -12.96
N TYR A 226 -8.64 -13.43 -13.73
CA TYR A 226 -7.81 -14.58 -13.35
C TYR A 226 -6.32 -14.20 -13.29
N GLU A 227 -5.83 -13.47 -14.28
CA GLU A 227 -4.43 -13.04 -14.35
C GLU A 227 -4.04 -12.18 -13.14
N VAL A 228 -4.84 -11.13 -12.85
CA VAL A 228 -4.52 -10.23 -11.73
C VAL A 228 -4.67 -10.91 -10.37
N CYS A 229 -5.75 -11.68 -10.15
CA CYS A 229 -5.95 -12.36 -8.88
C CYS A 229 -4.89 -13.45 -8.62
N SER A 230 -4.47 -14.19 -9.66
CA SER A 230 -3.35 -15.14 -9.53
C SER A 230 -2.06 -14.46 -9.10
N ALA A 231 -1.72 -13.33 -9.71
CA ALA A 231 -0.52 -12.57 -9.36
C ALA A 231 -0.61 -11.94 -7.95
N ILE A 232 -1.80 -11.46 -7.56
CA ILE A 232 -2.04 -10.92 -6.21
C ILE A 232 -1.91 -12.02 -5.15
N LEU A 233 -2.43 -13.22 -5.39
CA LEU A 233 -2.28 -14.36 -4.47
C LEU A 233 -0.82 -14.75 -4.30
N GLU A 234 -0.04 -14.78 -5.39
CA GLU A 234 1.40 -15.02 -5.35
C GLU A 234 2.15 -13.92 -4.57
N TYR A 235 1.78 -12.66 -4.76
CA TYR A 235 2.29 -11.53 -3.98
C TYR A 235 1.94 -11.67 -2.49
N GLY A 236 0.70 -12.04 -2.17
CA GLY A 236 0.24 -12.29 -0.80
C GLY A 236 1.05 -13.38 -0.10
N LYS A 237 1.35 -14.48 -0.81
CA LYS A 237 2.20 -15.56 -0.31
C LYS A 237 3.64 -15.13 -0.08
N ASN A 238 4.29 -14.55 -1.11
CA ASN A 238 5.74 -14.37 -1.11
C ASN A 238 6.20 -13.07 -0.46
N MET A 239 5.39 -12.01 -0.56
CA MET A 239 5.76 -10.67 -0.07
C MET A 239 5.05 -10.30 1.23
N LEU A 240 3.77 -10.66 1.37
CA LEU A 240 2.99 -10.36 2.57
C LEU A 240 2.96 -11.52 3.57
N LEU A 241 3.48 -12.68 3.17
CA LEU A 241 3.60 -13.89 3.98
C LEU A 241 2.27 -14.36 4.56
N PHE A 242 1.19 -14.24 3.78
CA PHE A 242 -0.11 -14.75 4.18
C PHE A 242 -0.16 -16.27 4.01
N ASP A 243 -0.59 -16.97 5.06
CA ASP A 243 -0.77 -18.42 5.05
C ASP A 243 -2.13 -18.82 4.45
N LYS A 244 -3.15 -17.96 4.63
CA LYS A 244 -4.53 -18.20 4.26
C LYS A 244 -5.21 -16.91 3.83
N VAL A 245 -6.07 -16.99 2.84
CA VAL A 245 -6.95 -15.90 2.40
C VAL A 245 -8.36 -16.40 2.21
N GLN A 246 -9.34 -15.50 2.32
CA GLN A 246 -10.74 -15.79 2.03
C GLN A 246 -11.25 -14.94 0.86
N ALA A 247 -12.38 -15.33 0.29
CA ALA A 247 -13.20 -14.51 -0.60
C ALA A 247 -14.65 -14.63 -0.14
N LEU A 248 -15.32 -13.49 0.03
CA LEU A 248 -16.73 -13.41 0.41
C LEU A 248 -17.53 -13.05 -0.84
N VAL A 249 -18.28 -14.00 -1.36
CA VAL A 249 -18.99 -13.87 -2.64
C VAL A 249 -20.49 -14.06 -2.44
N LYS A 250 -21.32 -13.11 -2.93
CA LYS A 250 -22.77 -13.30 -2.90
C LYS A 250 -23.15 -14.62 -3.59
N ALA A 251 -24.04 -15.39 -2.98
CA ALA A 251 -24.40 -16.73 -3.43
C ALA A 251 -24.91 -16.77 -4.88
N GLU A 252 -25.54 -15.67 -5.34
CA GLU A 252 -26.04 -15.52 -6.71
C GLU A 252 -24.97 -15.12 -7.72
N ASN A 253 -23.76 -14.73 -7.27
CA ASN A 253 -22.65 -14.34 -8.13
C ASN A 253 -21.82 -15.55 -8.58
N HIS A 254 -22.45 -16.41 -9.37
CA HIS A 254 -21.81 -17.66 -9.86
C HIS A 254 -20.53 -17.40 -10.68
N VAL A 255 -20.40 -16.23 -11.32
CA VAL A 255 -19.21 -15.86 -12.09
C VAL A 255 -17.99 -15.69 -11.18
N SER A 256 -18.16 -14.97 -10.07
CA SER A 256 -17.08 -14.79 -9.09
C SER A 256 -16.79 -16.09 -8.31
N ILE A 257 -17.82 -16.88 -7.96
CA ILE A 257 -17.63 -18.20 -7.33
C ILE A 257 -16.75 -19.08 -8.25
N HIS A 258 -17.12 -19.22 -9.53
CA HIS A 258 -16.35 -20.01 -10.48
C HIS A 258 -14.91 -19.50 -10.67
N LEU A 259 -14.70 -18.19 -10.64
CA LEU A 259 -13.33 -17.63 -10.69
C LEU A 259 -12.53 -18.02 -9.44
N CYS A 260 -13.12 -17.92 -8.25
CA CYS A 260 -12.48 -18.33 -7.00
C CYS A 260 -12.15 -19.83 -7.01
N GLU A 261 -13.05 -20.69 -7.45
CA GLU A 261 -12.78 -22.13 -7.64
C GLU A 261 -11.58 -22.37 -8.57
N LYS A 262 -11.54 -21.66 -9.70
CA LYS A 262 -10.44 -21.75 -10.67
C LYS A 262 -9.12 -21.26 -10.10
N LEU A 263 -9.15 -20.31 -9.16
CA LEU A 263 -7.99 -19.84 -8.41
C LEU A 263 -7.58 -20.79 -7.28
N GLY A 264 -8.34 -21.85 -7.05
CA GLY A 264 -8.09 -22.88 -6.04
C GLY A 264 -8.64 -22.53 -4.66
N PHE A 265 -9.68 -21.70 -4.57
CA PHE A 265 -10.45 -21.54 -3.36
C PHE A 265 -11.46 -22.68 -3.22
N GLU A 266 -11.70 -23.11 -1.98
CA GLU A 266 -12.71 -24.10 -1.62
C GLU A 266 -13.81 -23.41 -0.80
N THR A 267 -15.06 -23.82 -1.01
CA THR A 267 -16.18 -23.32 -0.21
C THR A 267 -16.07 -23.86 1.22
N GLU A 268 -16.08 -22.97 2.20
CA GLU A 268 -16.04 -23.33 3.62
C GLU A 268 -17.46 -23.34 4.23
N ASP A 269 -18.18 -22.22 4.14
CA ASP A 269 -19.53 -22.07 4.69
C ASP A 269 -20.31 -20.92 4.01
N THR A 270 -21.50 -20.62 4.55
CA THR A 270 -22.31 -19.46 4.18
C THR A 270 -22.44 -18.54 5.40
N VAL A 271 -22.13 -17.27 5.23
CA VAL A 271 -22.05 -16.28 6.29
C VAL A 271 -22.95 -15.08 6.01
N ASP A 272 -23.32 -14.36 7.07
CA ASP A 272 -23.96 -13.06 6.97
C ASP A 272 -22.87 -11.97 6.99
N VAL A 273 -22.85 -11.13 5.96
CA VAL A 273 -21.88 -10.02 5.83
C VAL A 273 -22.62 -8.70 5.87
N GLU A 274 -22.14 -7.78 6.70
CA GLU A 274 -22.66 -6.42 6.75
C GLU A 274 -22.37 -5.68 5.43
N GLU A 275 -23.43 -5.07 4.88
CA GLU A 275 -23.42 -4.27 3.67
C GLU A 275 -23.71 -2.79 3.99
N ASN A 276 -23.36 -1.88 3.07
CA ASN A 276 -23.58 -0.43 3.21
C ASN A 276 -22.95 0.18 4.47
N ILE A 277 -21.74 -0.23 4.79
CA ILE A 277 -21.01 0.16 5.99
C ILE A 277 -20.86 1.68 6.10
N TYR A 278 -20.62 2.37 4.97
CA TYR A 278 -20.40 3.82 4.94
C TYR A 278 -21.66 4.65 4.66
N GLY A 279 -22.79 4.03 4.33
CA GLY A 279 -24.04 4.74 3.99
C GLY A 279 -23.93 5.57 2.71
N LYS A 280 -24.78 6.61 2.59
CA LYS A 280 -24.86 7.45 1.36
C LYS A 280 -23.83 8.56 1.29
N GLU A 281 -23.32 9.02 2.42
CA GLU A 281 -22.34 10.10 2.55
C GLU A 281 -21.12 9.63 3.35
N TYR A 282 -19.93 9.96 2.90
CA TYR A 282 -18.71 9.66 3.66
C TYR A 282 -18.51 10.64 4.81
N LYS A 283 -18.53 10.14 6.05
CA LYS A 283 -18.27 10.93 7.28
C LYS A 283 -17.21 10.21 8.11
N ILE A 284 -16.19 10.95 8.53
CA ILE A 284 -15.07 10.43 9.34
C ILE A 284 -15.53 10.04 10.76
N ASP A 285 -16.44 10.82 11.36
CA ASP A 285 -17.00 10.57 12.68
C ASP A 285 -18.37 9.90 12.58
N LYS A 286 -18.39 8.58 12.56
CA LYS A 286 -19.66 7.85 12.61
C LYS A 286 -19.85 7.06 13.88
N ASN A 287 -20.73 7.56 14.71
CA ASN A 287 -21.64 6.70 15.44
C ASN A 287 -22.65 6.11 14.43
N VAL A 288 -22.27 5.07 13.71
CA VAL A 288 -23.22 4.30 12.90
C VAL A 288 -24.18 3.66 13.88
N SER A 289 -25.45 4.06 13.82
CA SER A 289 -26.49 3.39 14.60
C SER A 289 -26.59 1.95 14.13
N VAL A 290 -26.36 1.01 15.02
CA VAL A 290 -26.50 -0.46 14.76
C VAL A 290 -27.89 -0.80 14.19
N SER A 291 -28.89 0.07 14.36
CA SER A 291 -30.27 -0.09 13.86
C SER A 291 -30.42 0.03 12.33
N GLN A 292 -29.34 0.36 11.59
CA GLN A 292 -29.33 0.49 10.13
C GLN A 292 -28.41 -0.52 9.43
N ALA A 293 -27.81 -1.46 10.15
CA ALA A 293 -26.98 -2.51 9.56
C ALA A 293 -27.84 -3.40 8.65
N HIS A 294 -27.42 -3.58 7.42
CA HIS A 294 -28.01 -4.50 6.45
C HIS A 294 -27.05 -5.67 6.23
N PHE A 295 -27.57 -6.90 6.27
CA PHE A 295 -26.76 -8.09 6.10
C PHE A 295 -27.21 -8.87 4.86
N GLY A 296 -26.24 -9.25 4.04
CA GLY A 296 -26.43 -10.14 2.90
C GLY A 296 -25.88 -11.54 3.15
N LYS A 297 -26.38 -12.53 2.42
CA LYS A 297 -25.87 -13.92 2.45
C LYS A 297 -24.71 -14.09 1.47
N TYR A 298 -23.57 -14.55 1.97
CA TYR A 298 -22.34 -14.76 1.20
C TYR A 298 -21.82 -16.19 1.37
N VAL A 299 -21.29 -16.74 0.29
CA VAL A 299 -20.46 -17.94 0.33
C VAL A 299 -19.07 -17.50 0.74
N ARG A 300 -18.56 -18.04 1.86
CA ARG A 300 -17.17 -17.90 2.26
C ARG A 300 -16.35 -18.98 1.61
N MET A 301 -15.40 -18.57 0.81
CA MET A 301 -14.46 -19.44 0.14
C MET A 301 -13.05 -19.14 0.67
N VAL A 302 -12.25 -20.18 0.89
CA VAL A 302 -10.91 -20.05 1.50
C VAL A 302 -9.85 -20.69 0.62
N LYS A 303 -8.64 -20.15 0.70
CA LYS A 303 -7.47 -20.71 0.03
C LYS A 303 -6.27 -20.62 0.94
N PHE A 304 -5.57 -21.75 1.11
CA PHE A 304 -4.25 -21.80 1.73
C PHE A 304 -3.16 -21.50 0.70
N LEU A 305 -2.14 -20.76 1.10
CA LEU A 305 -1.09 -20.24 0.20
C LEU A 305 0.28 -20.94 0.35
N TRP A 306 0.36 -22.00 1.17
CA TRP A 306 1.61 -22.78 1.30
C TRP A 306 1.99 -23.61 0.07
#